data_f853b6da27a60d8dab441d6cb743971f
#
_entry.id   f853b6da27a60d8dab441d6cb743971f
#
_cell.length_a   1.000
_cell.length_b   1.000
_cell.length_c   1.000
_cell.angle_alpha   90.00
_cell.angle_beta   90.00
_cell.angle_gamma   90.00
#
_symmetry.space_group_name_H-M   'P 1'
#
loop_
_entity.id
_entity.type
_entity.pdbx_description
1 polymer ?
#
loop_
_entity_poly.entity_id
_entity_poly.type
_entity_poly.pdbx_seq_one_letter_code
_entity_poly.pdbx_strand_id
1 'polypeptide(L)'
;MQKADLEKYSYSYSLNTDSIKTQYPDPKLVVRRSLIVPGWGQITNRQAWKVPIVYGLLGGLGYYSVYLTKQYHDYRAAYYNSFDSNTDMRFGPTPDRLIGQGQTALKSNRDFLRNRRDFIYVTIFLSYVLNAVDAYVFAHLRPFDVSDDLSMNRTFKPDNITSPLLGDVPSISLSISF
;
A
#
# COMPACT_ATOMS: atom_id res chain seq x y z
N MET A 1 -21.73 -31.52 -45.09
CA MET A 1 -21.15 -31.17 -43.80
C MET A 1 -21.87 -31.95 -42.73
N GLN A 2 -21.20 -32.92 -42.10
CA GLN A 2 -21.85 -33.80 -41.15
C GLN A 2 -21.98 -33.16 -39.77
N LYS A 3 -23.07 -33.44 -39.04
CA LYS A 3 -23.38 -32.92 -37.71
C LYS A 3 -22.24 -33.06 -36.69
N ALA A 4 -21.41 -34.10 -36.87
CA ALA A 4 -20.22 -34.39 -36.06
C ALA A 4 -19.11 -33.31 -36.19
N ASP A 5 -18.99 -32.66 -37.36
CA ASP A 5 -17.99 -31.65 -37.59
C ASP A 5 -18.34 -30.34 -36.84
N LEU A 6 -19.63 -30.05 -36.74
CA LEU A 6 -20.12 -28.84 -36.01
C LEU A 6 -19.95 -29.00 -34.49
N GLU A 7 -20.13 -30.20 -33.93
CA GLU A 7 -19.88 -30.45 -32.50
C GLU A 7 -18.40 -30.35 -32.15
N LYS A 8 -17.51 -30.81 -33.04
CA LYS A 8 -16.06 -30.69 -32.82
C LYS A 8 -15.58 -29.27 -32.81
N TYR A 9 -16.15 -28.40 -33.66
CA TYR A 9 -15.85 -26.96 -33.66
C TYR A 9 -16.43 -26.23 -32.43
N SER A 10 -17.64 -26.60 -31.99
CA SER A 10 -18.25 -26.03 -30.79
C SER A 10 -17.48 -26.42 -29.51
N TYR A 11 -16.96 -27.65 -29.44
CA TYR A 11 -16.16 -28.12 -28.30
C TYR A 11 -14.79 -27.42 -28.20
N SER A 12 -14.14 -27.19 -29.34
CA SER A 12 -12.86 -26.44 -29.37
C SER A 12 -13.01 -24.96 -28.98
N TYR A 13 -14.17 -24.35 -29.26
CA TYR A 13 -14.44 -22.97 -28.87
C TYR A 13 -14.71 -22.81 -27.37
N SER A 14 -15.35 -23.82 -26.76
CA SER A 14 -15.65 -23.83 -25.32
C SER A 14 -14.41 -23.99 -24.45
N LEU A 15 -13.38 -24.70 -24.93
CA LEU A 15 -12.16 -24.96 -24.13
C LEU A 15 -11.20 -23.79 -24.07
N ASN A 16 -11.37 -22.76 -24.91
CA ASN A 16 -10.44 -21.64 -24.97
C ASN A 16 -10.91 -20.42 -24.17
N THR A 17 -12.14 -20.43 -23.66
CA THR A 17 -12.69 -19.28 -22.88
C THR A 17 -12.36 -19.39 -21.39
N ASP A 18 -12.00 -20.59 -20.90
CA ASP A 18 -11.69 -20.82 -19.48
C ASP A 18 -10.22 -20.52 -19.08
N SER A 19 -9.34 -20.25 -20.04
CA SER A 19 -7.90 -20.13 -19.78
C SER A 19 -7.39 -18.70 -19.56
N ILE A 20 -8.25 -17.67 -19.61
CA ILE A 20 -7.86 -16.30 -19.29
C ILE A 20 -8.64 -15.80 -18.07
N LYS A 21 -8.72 -16.61 -17.03
CA LYS A 21 -8.92 -16.04 -15.70
C LYS A 21 -7.58 -15.41 -15.30
N THR A 22 -7.43 -14.13 -15.53
CA THR A 22 -6.38 -13.33 -14.88
C THR A 22 -6.53 -13.57 -13.39
N GLN A 23 -5.67 -14.45 -12.85
CA GLN A 23 -5.73 -14.85 -11.44
C GLN A 23 -5.26 -13.67 -10.60
N TYR A 24 -6.19 -12.82 -10.21
CA TYR A 24 -5.94 -11.74 -9.28
C TYR A 24 -5.56 -12.32 -7.91
N PRO A 25 -4.60 -11.72 -7.22
CA PRO A 25 -4.22 -12.19 -5.90
C PRO A 25 -5.41 -12.08 -4.92
N ASP A 26 -5.61 -13.15 -4.12
CA ASP A 26 -6.65 -13.18 -3.09
C ASP A 26 -6.50 -11.97 -2.14
N PRO A 27 -7.53 -11.14 -1.96
CA PRO A 27 -7.49 -9.98 -1.07
C PRO A 27 -7.06 -10.33 0.35
N LYS A 28 -7.46 -11.48 0.89
CA LYS A 28 -7.05 -11.95 2.23
C LYS A 28 -5.54 -12.17 2.31
N LEU A 29 -4.94 -12.72 1.26
CA LEU A 29 -3.51 -12.96 1.18
C LEU A 29 -2.73 -11.63 1.07
N VAL A 30 -3.26 -10.66 0.32
CA VAL A 30 -2.68 -9.32 0.19
C VAL A 30 -2.66 -8.61 1.55
N VAL A 31 -3.76 -8.64 2.31
CA VAL A 31 -3.82 -8.06 3.66
C VAL A 31 -2.82 -8.72 4.59
N ARG A 32 -2.78 -10.06 4.64
CA ARG A 32 -1.82 -10.79 5.49
C ARG A 32 -0.37 -10.38 5.20
N ARG A 33 -0.02 -10.25 3.92
CA ARG A 33 1.32 -9.80 3.51
C ARG A 33 1.59 -8.36 3.97
N SER A 34 0.62 -7.46 3.84
CA SER A 34 0.75 -6.06 4.28
C SER A 34 0.86 -5.92 5.80
N LEU A 35 0.25 -6.86 6.56
CA LEU A 35 0.36 -6.91 8.03
C LEU A 35 1.70 -7.47 8.52
N ILE A 36 2.43 -8.23 7.72
CA ILE A 36 3.76 -8.74 8.09
C ILE A 36 4.84 -7.71 7.72
N VAL A 37 4.77 -7.21 6.48
CA VAL A 37 5.72 -6.20 5.97
C VAL A 37 4.90 -5.07 5.32
N PRO A 38 4.99 -3.83 5.85
CA PRO A 38 4.28 -2.70 5.26
C PRO A 38 4.73 -2.51 3.80
N GLY A 39 3.76 -2.35 2.90
CA GLY A 39 4.05 -2.20 1.48
C GLY A 39 4.08 -3.51 0.66
N TRP A 40 4.17 -4.69 1.28
CA TRP A 40 4.21 -5.96 0.53
C TRP A 40 2.92 -6.22 -0.26
N GLY A 41 1.77 -5.89 0.31
CA GLY A 41 0.48 -5.97 -0.40
C GLY A 41 0.43 -5.05 -1.63
N GLN A 42 1.05 -3.89 -1.55
CA GLN A 42 1.14 -2.94 -2.66
C GLN A 42 2.00 -3.49 -3.82
N ILE A 43 3.10 -4.18 -3.51
CA ILE A 43 3.90 -4.90 -4.51
C ILE A 43 3.04 -6.00 -5.17
N THR A 44 2.31 -6.78 -4.37
CA THR A 44 1.42 -7.83 -4.85
C THR A 44 0.32 -7.26 -5.76
N ASN A 45 -0.16 -6.07 -5.48
CA ASN A 45 -1.16 -5.32 -6.25
C ASN A 45 -0.57 -4.60 -7.49
N ARG A 46 0.72 -4.79 -7.81
CA ARG A 46 1.45 -4.07 -8.88
C ARG A 46 1.50 -2.54 -8.69
N GLN A 47 1.39 -2.07 -7.44
CA GLN A 47 1.52 -0.66 -7.06
C GLN A 47 2.83 -0.37 -6.32
N ALA A 48 3.94 -0.94 -6.79
CA ALA A 48 5.26 -0.82 -6.16
C ALA A 48 5.73 0.64 -5.99
N TRP A 49 5.21 1.57 -6.78
CA TRP A 49 5.53 2.99 -6.67
C TRP A 49 5.06 3.62 -5.35
N LYS A 50 4.06 3.04 -4.66
CA LYS A 50 3.61 3.48 -3.33
C LYS A 50 4.58 3.07 -2.21
N VAL A 51 5.36 2.03 -2.42
CA VAL A 51 6.26 1.46 -1.40
C VAL A 51 7.26 2.48 -0.86
N PRO A 52 8.01 3.25 -1.69
CA PRO A 52 8.92 4.27 -1.18
C PRO A 52 8.21 5.36 -0.37
N ILE A 53 6.95 5.69 -0.70
CA ILE A 53 6.15 6.68 0.06
C ILE A 53 5.83 6.13 1.45
N VAL A 54 5.40 4.88 1.55
CA VAL A 54 5.10 4.21 2.83
C VAL A 54 6.34 4.14 3.72
N TYR A 55 7.48 3.72 3.17
CA TYR A 55 8.72 3.65 3.94
C TYR A 55 9.28 5.03 4.30
N GLY A 56 9.13 6.02 3.44
CA GLY A 56 9.48 7.41 3.74
C GLY A 56 8.65 7.97 4.90
N LEU A 57 7.34 7.72 4.89
CA LEU A 57 6.44 8.14 5.98
C LEU A 57 6.77 7.43 7.29
N LEU A 58 6.82 6.09 7.29
CA LEU A 58 7.09 5.31 8.50
C LEU A 58 8.50 5.54 9.03
N GLY A 59 9.49 5.67 8.15
CA GLY A 59 10.87 5.98 8.52
C GLY A 59 11.01 7.37 9.13
N GLY A 60 10.34 8.37 8.54
CA GLY A 60 10.31 9.74 9.07
C GLY A 60 9.65 9.83 10.45
N LEU A 61 8.48 9.19 10.60
CA LEU A 61 7.79 9.11 11.90
C LEU A 61 8.62 8.34 12.93
N GLY A 62 9.25 7.23 12.52
CA GLY A 62 10.13 6.46 13.38
C GLY A 62 11.34 7.27 13.87
N TYR A 63 12.03 7.97 12.97
CA TYR A 63 13.13 8.84 13.32
C TYR A 63 12.69 9.95 14.30
N TYR A 64 11.56 10.61 14.01
CA TYR A 64 11.01 11.64 14.89
C TYR A 64 10.59 11.07 16.26
N SER A 65 10.07 9.86 16.32
CA SER A 65 9.75 9.17 17.56
C SER A 65 10.99 8.93 18.44
N VAL A 66 12.09 8.48 17.84
CA VAL A 66 13.36 8.31 18.55
C VAL A 66 13.88 9.64 19.09
N TYR A 67 13.83 10.71 18.28
CA TYR A 67 14.21 12.05 18.69
C TYR A 67 13.39 12.53 19.90
N LEU A 68 12.05 12.43 19.84
CA LEU A 68 11.17 12.82 20.95
C LEU A 68 11.42 12.00 22.22
N THR A 69 11.67 10.70 22.05
CA THR A 69 11.96 9.81 23.17
C THR A 69 13.25 10.23 23.89
N LYS A 70 14.30 10.55 23.13
CA LYS A 70 15.56 11.06 23.71
C LYS A 70 15.33 12.37 24.48
N GLN A 71 14.63 13.32 23.87
CA GLN A 71 14.30 14.59 24.53
C GLN A 71 13.48 14.37 25.81
N TYR A 72 12.49 13.49 25.77
CA TYR A 72 11.69 13.13 26.95
C TYR A 72 12.54 12.56 28.07
N HIS A 73 13.49 11.66 27.76
CA HIS A 73 14.40 11.09 28.76
C HIS A 73 15.29 12.16 29.41
N ASP A 74 15.80 13.08 28.61
CA ASP A 74 16.63 14.18 29.11
C ASP A 74 15.85 15.07 30.11
N TYR A 75 14.64 15.50 29.74
CA TYR A 75 13.78 16.29 30.61
C TYR A 75 13.28 15.50 31.83
N ARG A 76 13.07 14.22 31.70
CA ARG A 76 12.68 13.33 32.80
C ARG A 76 13.82 13.22 33.82
N ALA A 77 15.06 13.02 33.37
CA ALA A 77 16.23 12.98 34.23
C ALA A 77 16.44 14.32 34.96
N ALA A 78 16.42 15.43 34.20
CA ALA A 78 16.56 16.75 34.76
C ALA A 78 15.49 17.07 35.81
N TYR A 79 14.23 16.77 35.55
CA TYR A 79 13.14 16.97 36.49
C TYR A 79 13.31 16.13 37.76
N TYR A 80 13.69 14.84 37.64
CA TYR A 80 13.93 13.97 38.78
C TYR A 80 15.07 14.46 39.66
N ASN A 81 16.17 14.83 39.04
CA ASN A 81 17.37 15.34 39.75
C ASN A 81 17.21 16.75 40.30
N SER A 82 16.15 17.47 39.94
CA SER A 82 15.87 18.81 40.49
C SER A 82 15.33 18.81 41.92
N PHE A 83 15.03 17.64 42.48
CA PHE A 83 14.63 17.50 43.89
C PHE A 83 15.83 17.11 44.75
N ASP A 84 16.07 17.83 45.80
CA ASP A 84 17.21 17.61 46.71
C ASP A 84 17.21 16.22 47.38
N SER A 85 16.03 15.61 47.49
CA SER A 85 15.86 14.24 48.01
C SER A 85 16.34 13.13 47.05
N ASN A 86 16.51 13.43 45.76
CA ASN A 86 16.81 12.46 44.72
C ASN A 86 18.30 12.52 44.34
N THR A 87 19.14 11.82 45.10
CA THR A 87 20.60 11.79 44.86
C THR A 87 21.06 10.58 44.06
N ASP A 88 20.14 9.65 43.80
CA ASP A 88 20.44 8.36 43.16
C ASP A 88 20.57 8.40 41.64
N MET A 89 20.31 9.55 41.00
CA MET A 89 20.36 9.76 39.54
C MET A 89 19.66 8.63 38.76
N ARG A 90 18.54 8.12 39.24
CA ARG A 90 17.81 6.96 38.72
C ARG A 90 17.57 6.96 37.21
N PHE A 91 17.43 8.14 36.60
CA PHE A 91 17.14 8.29 35.16
C PHE A 91 18.35 8.84 34.39
N GLY A 92 19.52 8.80 34.98
CA GLY A 92 20.78 9.32 34.44
C GLY A 92 21.10 10.75 34.84
N PRO A 93 22.25 11.27 34.41
CA PRO A 93 22.67 12.61 34.72
C PRO A 93 21.81 13.67 34.02
N THR A 94 21.70 14.83 34.62
CA THR A 94 21.05 15.97 34.00
C THR A 94 21.92 16.49 32.84
N PRO A 95 21.39 16.62 31.63
CA PRO A 95 22.12 17.20 30.51
C PRO A 95 22.48 18.68 30.80
N ASP A 96 23.68 19.13 30.41
CA ASP A 96 24.20 20.46 30.68
C ASP A 96 23.27 21.59 30.26
N ARG A 97 22.56 21.39 29.12
CA ARG A 97 21.57 22.35 28.57
C ARG A 97 20.34 22.58 29.47
N LEU A 98 20.09 21.69 30.44
CA LEU A 98 18.94 21.74 31.35
C LEU A 98 19.32 22.14 32.79
N ILE A 99 20.61 22.30 33.07
CA ILE A 99 21.10 22.76 34.38
C ILE A 99 20.59 24.16 34.63
N GLY A 100 20.07 24.42 35.83
CA GLY A 100 19.55 25.72 36.23
C GLY A 100 18.14 26.06 35.79
N GLN A 101 17.47 25.16 35.08
CA GLN A 101 16.05 25.34 34.77
C GLN A 101 15.16 25.05 35.98
N GLY A 102 14.13 25.90 36.18
CA GLY A 102 13.18 25.71 37.29
C GLY A 102 12.34 24.43 37.13
N GLN A 103 11.99 23.80 38.25
CA GLN A 103 11.21 22.55 38.30
C GLN A 103 9.90 22.60 37.50
N THR A 104 9.19 23.73 37.55
CA THR A 104 7.94 23.94 36.81
C THR A 104 8.17 23.86 35.30
N ALA A 105 9.23 24.48 34.78
CA ALA A 105 9.58 24.46 33.37
C ALA A 105 10.01 23.06 32.93
N LEU A 106 10.82 22.36 33.72
CA LEU A 106 11.24 20.97 33.46
C LEU A 106 10.03 20.02 33.41
N LYS A 107 9.09 20.16 34.36
CA LYS A 107 7.85 19.39 34.39
C LYS A 107 7.00 19.63 33.15
N SER A 108 6.76 20.91 32.83
CA SER A 108 5.93 21.28 31.68
C SER A 108 6.49 20.74 30.38
N ASN A 109 7.79 20.91 30.13
CA ASN A 109 8.45 20.41 28.94
C ASN A 109 8.46 18.85 28.86
N ARG A 110 8.72 18.18 29.99
CA ARG A 110 8.63 16.72 30.07
C ARG A 110 7.23 16.23 29.69
N ASP A 111 6.18 16.82 30.25
CA ASP A 111 4.80 16.41 30.01
C ASP A 111 4.37 16.71 28.56
N PHE A 112 4.81 17.85 28.01
CA PHE A 112 4.62 18.17 26.60
C PHE A 112 5.27 17.17 25.66
N LEU A 113 6.55 16.80 25.91
CA LEU A 113 7.26 15.82 25.12
C LEU A 113 6.65 14.42 25.23
N ARG A 114 6.18 14.04 26.43
CA ARG A 114 5.43 12.79 26.63
C ARG A 114 4.19 12.74 25.74
N ASN A 115 3.36 13.78 25.80
CA ASN A 115 2.13 13.84 25.01
C ASN A 115 2.43 13.79 23.50
N ARG A 116 3.45 14.51 23.03
CA ARG A 116 3.87 14.46 21.64
C ARG A 116 4.37 13.09 21.22
N ARG A 117 5.19 12.46 22.05
CA ARG A 117 5.67 11.10 21.79
C ARG A 117 4.54 10.11 21.69
N ASP A 118 3.60 10.14 22.63
CA ASP A 118 2.47 9.23 22.67
C ASP A 118 1.57 9.46 21.44
N PHE A 119 1.36 10.72 21.02
CA PHE A 119 0.67 11.06 19.77
C PHE A 119 1.36 10.48 18.53
N ILE A 120 2.69 10.55 18.45
CA ILE A 120 3.45 10.00 17.33
C ILE A 120 3.32 8.46 17.27
N TYR A 121 3.31 7.77 18.41
CA TYR A 121 3.09 6.31 18.44
C TYR A 121 1.71 5.94 17.88
N VAL A 122 0.66 6.68 18.27
CA VAL A 122 -0.68 6.50 17.71
C VAL A 122 -0.69 6.77 16.20
N THR A 123 0.01 7.82 15.76
CA THR A 123 0.11 8.17 14.33
C THR A 123 0.82 7.08 13.53
N ILE A 124 1.91 6.50 14.05
CA ILE A 124 2.61 5.36 13.42
C ILE A 124 1.67 4.16 13.29
N PHE A 125 0.97 3.81 14.36
CA PHE A 125 0.00 2.71 14.35
C PHE A 125 -1.11 2.94 13.32
N LEU A 126 -1.71 4.12 13.31
CA LEU A 126 -2.77 4.48 12.37
C LEU A 126 -2.26 4.45 10.92
N SER A 127 -1.07 4.98 10.64
CA SER A 127 -0.45 4.94 9.31
C SER A 127 -0.22 3.50 8.83
N TYR A 128 0.16 2.62 9.75
CA TYR A 128 0.33 1.19 9.46
C TYR A 128 -1.00 0.51 9.11
N VAL A 129 -2.04 0.78 9.89
CA VAL A 129 -3.40 0.25 9.63
C VAL A 129 -3.92 0.76 8.29
N LEU A 130 -3.79 2.07 8.01
CA LEU A 130 -4.22 2.67 6.74
C LEU A 130 -3.50 2.05 5.53
N ASN A 131 -2.21 1.74 5.66
CA ASN A 131 -1.46 1.04 4.61
C ASN A 131 -2.04 -0.36 4.32
N ALA A 132 -2.42 -1.11 5.36
CA ALA A 132 -3.05 -2.43 5.19
C ALA A 132 -4.45 -2.32 4.56
N VAL A 133 -5.24 -1.30 4.96
CA VAL A 133 -6.56 -1.02 4.40
C VAL A 133 -6.46 -0.61 2.92
N ASP A 134 -5.52 0.26 2.55
CA ASP A 134 -5.29 0.64 1.13
C ASP A 134 -5.00 -0.60 0.27
N ALA A 135 -4.13 -1.48 0.74
CA ALA A 135 -3.80 -2.71 0.03
C ALA A 135 -5.01 -3.65 -0.11
N TYR A 136 -5.87 -3.72 0.92
CA TYR A 136 -7.10 -4.51 0.91
C TYR A 136 -8.14 -3.98 -0.07
N VAL A 137 -8.44 -2.68 0.03
CA VAL A 137 -9.42 -2.01 -0.85
C VAL A 137 -9.02 -2.15 -2.30
N PHE A 138 -7.75 -1.91 -2.61
CA PHE A 138 -7.26 -2.02 -3.98
C PHE A 138 -7.35 -3.46 -4.52
N ALA A 139 -7.05 -4.47 -3.70
CA ALA A 139 -7.17 -5.87 -4.11
C ALA A 139 -8.63 -6.28 -4.40
N HIS A 140 -9.61 -5.67 -3.71
CA HIS A 140 -11.03 -5.89 -3.96
C HIS A 140 -11.56 -5.14 -5.20
N LEU A 141 -11.04 -3.94 -5.48
CA LEU A 141 -11.51 -3.13 -6.62
C LEU A 141 -10.92 -3.59 -7.95
N ARG A 142 -9.79 -4.29 -7.94
CA ARG A 142 -9.09 -4.70 -9.15
C ARG A 142 -9.90 -5.58 -10.11
N PRO A 143 -10.76 -6.52 -9.65
CA PRO A 143 -11.61 -7.30 -10.55
C PRO A 143 -12.64 -6.47 -11.33
N PHE A 144 -12.91 -5.22 -10.89
CA PHE A 144 -13.84 -4.30 -11.52
C PHE A 144 -13.16 -3.30 -12.48
N ASP A 145 -11.86 -3.45 -12.71
CA ASP A 145 -11.13 -2.61 -13.67
C ASP A 145 -11.49 -3.05 -15.09
N VAL A 146 -12.47 -2.35 -15.67
CA VAL A 146 -13.00 -2.57 -17.03
C VAL A 146 -12.05 -2.11 -18.14
N SER A 147 -10.85 -1.63 -17.81
CA SER A 147 -9.88 -1.20 -18.82
C SER A 147 -9.37 -2.35 -19.71
N ASP A 148 -9.47 -3.60 -19.25
CA ASP A 148 -9.10 -4.77 -20.04
C ASP A 148 -10.18 -5.18 -21.06
N ASP A 149 -11.44 -4.76 -20.89
CA ASP A 149 -12.54 -5.09 -21.81
C ASP A 149 -12.59 -4.16 -23.04
N LEU A 150 -11.81 -3.08 -23.06
CA LEU A 150 -11.66 -2.18 -24.20
C LEU A 150 -10.48 -2.58 -25.10
N SER A 151 -9.98 -3.82 -25.02
CA SER A 151 -9.05 -4.33 -26.01
C SER A 151 -9.73 -4.34 -27.37
N MET A 152 -9.35 -3.41 -28.21
CA MET A 152 -9.74 -3.36 -29.62
C MET A 152 -9.24 -4.66 -30.26
N ASN A 153 -10.13 -5.65 -30.33
CA ASN A 153 -9.82 -6.93 -30.94
C ASN A 153 -9.69 -6.71 -32.46
N ARG A 154 -8.48 -6.38 -32.90
CA ARG A 154 -8.14 -6.39 -34.32
C ARG A 154 -8.13 -7.86 -34.78
N THR A 155 -9.28 -8.46 -34.90
CA THR A 155 -9.40 -9.72 -35.62
C THR A 155 -9.27 -9.40 -37.09
N PHE A 156 -8.04 -9.45 -37.59
CA PHE A 156 -7.80 -9.53 -39.03
C PHE A 156 -8.25 -10.94 -39.44
N LYS A 157 -9.49 -11.05 -39.87
CA LYS A 157 -10.00 -12.24 -40.51
C LYS A 157 -9.69 -12.06 -42.00
N PRO A 158 -8.76 -12.78 -42.58
CA PRO A 158 -8.63 -12.82 -44.01
C PRO A 158 -9.78 -13.71 -44.51
N ASP A 159 -10.93 -13.11 -44.77
CA ASP A 159 -11.96 -13.79 -45.53
C ASP A 159 -11.41 -13.90 -46.96
N ASN A 160 -11.15 -15.16 -47.38
CA ASN A 160 -10.90 -15.52 -48.75
C ASN A 160 -12.14 -15.20 -49.61
N ILE A 161 -12.35 -13.91 -49.90
CA ILE A 161 -13.27 -13.49 -50.92
C ILE A 161 -12.43 -13.12 -52.13
N THR A 162 -12.21 -14.14 -52.96
CA THR A 162 -11.74 -13.96 -54.33
C THR A 162 -12.85 -13.30 -55.14
N SER A 163 -12.86 -11.96 -55.07
CA SER A 163 -13.61 -11.15 -56.05
C SER A 163 -12.61 -10.44 -56.95
N PRO A 164 -12.57 -10.76 -58.26
CA PRO A 164 -11.51 -10.29 -59.16
C PRO A 164 -11.62 -8.80 -59.56
N LEU A 165 -12.52 -8.02 -59.02
CA LEU A 165 -12.84 -6.69 -59.61
C LEU A 165 -12.94 -5.48 -58.69
N LEU A 166 -12.70 -5.61 -57.37
CA LEU A 166 -12.57 -4.43 -56.49
C LEU A 166 -11.41 -4.63 -55.51
N GLY A 167 -10.47 -3.70 -55.56
CA GLY A 167 -9.28 -3.69 -54.70
C GLY A 167 -9.64 -3.69 -53.21
N ASP A 168 -8.75 -4.24 -52.41
CA ASP A 168 -8.84 -4.40 -50.95
C ASP A 168 -9.23 -3.09 -50.27
N VAL A 169 -10.49 -2.94 -49.83
CA VAL A 169 -10.92 -1.88 -48.93
C VAL A 169 -10.85 -2.37 -47.52
N PRO A 170 -10.00 -1.79 -46.64
CA PRO A 170 -9.98 -2.16 -45.24
C PRO A 170 -11.32 -1.78 -44.55
N SER A 171 -12.10 -2.78 -44.17
CA SER A 171 -13.32 -2.56 -43.38
C SER A 171 -12.99 -2.56 -41.88
N ILE A 172 -13.30 -1.46 -41.20
CA ILE A 172 -13.22 -1.35 -39.73
C ILE A 172 -14.63 -1.63 -39.21
N SER A 173 -14.79 -2.78 -38.52
CA SER A 173 -16.04 -3.07 -37.79
C SER A 173 -15.86 -2.74 -36.31
N LEU A 174 -16.72 -1.83 -35.80
CA LEU A 174 -16.81 -1.53 -34.37
C LEU A 174 -17.97 -2.37 -33.81
N SER A 175 -17.66 -3.35 -32.98
CA SER A 175 -18.65 -4.13 -32.25
C SER A 175 -18.70 -3.66 -30.80
N ILE A 176 -19.83 -3.08 -30.38
CA ILE A 176 -20.11 -2.69 -29.01
C ILE A 176 -21.04 -3.76 -28.44
N SER A 177 -20.58 -4.51 -27.45
CA SER A 177 -21.38 -5.47 -26.68
C SER A 177 -21.78 -4.80 -25.35
N PHE A 178 -23.09 -4.76 -25.07
CA PHE A 178 -23.67 -4.25 -23.81
C PHE A 178 -23.88 -5.40 -22.84
#